data_6c499d1eabc75cb1b0b83994177e1360
#
_entry.id   6c499d1eabc75cb1b0b83994177e1360
#
_cell.length_a   1.000
_cell.length_b   1.000
_cell.length_c   1.000
_cell.angle_alpha   90.00
_cell.angle_beta   90.00
_cell.angle_gamma   90.00
#
_symmetry.space_group_name_H-M   'P 1'
#
loop_
_entity.id
_entity.type
_entity.pdbx_description
1 polymer ?
#
loop_
_entity_poly.entity_id
_entity_poly.type
_entity_poly.pdbx_seq_one_letter_code
_entity_poly.pdbx_strand_id
1 'polypeptide(L)'
;MRRSDSQILTTHAGALPRPDSLLPLAGSANQDPASIAGTRKDQAYEGDRPARLRDAVADVVRRQMDLGITIVNDGEFGKAMRGRIDYGAWVSYVMQRLTGWEVISDGAPAGGPAVAEVIPGDFYERRDRQAFSDLYAEIDREMFAGGRRPMSRAIVSPVTYKGHVALQADIDNLRAAVDQNGATEAFMTAVAPGSFGREQNRFYKTQEEFLFAIADAMRVEYRAIVHAGFVLQIDDPGMAENWDAMDASVTIEQYRDYARLCIRALNHAL
;
A
#
# COMPACT_ATOMS: atom_id res chain seq x y z
N MET A 1 -14.48 7.21 -17.99
CA MET A 1 -14.70 7.70 -16.62
C MET A 1 -15.98 8.54 -16.60
N ARG A 2 -16.97 8.14 -15.81
CA ARG A 2 -18.25 8.85 -15.64
C ARG A 2 -18.03 10.16 -14.90
N ARG A 3 -18.96 11.11 -15.08
CA ARG A 3 -18.98 12.39 -14.36
C ARG A 3 -20.30 12.55 -13.64
N SER A 4 -20.32 13.34 -12.57
CA SER A 4 -21.53 13.64 -11.78
C SER A 4 -22.42 14.70 -12.47
N ASP A 5 -22.78 14.46 -13.73
CA ASP A 5 -23.54 15.43 -14.53
C ASP A 5 -25.06 15.34 -14.27
N SER A 6 -25.57 14.12 -14.08
CA SER A 6 -27.01 13.85 -13.86
C SER A 6 -27.33 13.25 -12.50
N GLN A 7 -26.32 12.72 -11.82
CA GLN A 7 -26.43 12.17 -10.46
C GLN A 7 -25.09 12.33 -9.73
N ILE A 8 -25.13 12.35 -8.40
CA ILE A 8 -23.91 12.31 -7.58
C ILE A 8 -23.35 10.89 -7.65
N LEU A 9 -22.12 10.77 -8.14
CA LEU A 9 -21.38 9.50 -8.13
C LEU A 9 -20.81 9.27 -6.72
N THR A 10 -20.94 8.05 -6.24
CA THR A 10 -20.47 7.64 -4.92
C THR A 10 -19.38 6.57 -5.05
N THR A 11 -18.40 6.62 -4.17
CA THR A 11 -17.31 5.66 -4.04
C THR A 11 -16.83 5.61 -2.59
N HIS A 12 -15.77 4.87 -2.33
CA HIS A 12 -15.10 4.81 -1.01
C HIS A 12 -13.57 4.81 -1.19
N ALA A 13 -12.81 4.79 -0.08
CA ALA A 13 -11.36 4.96 -0.12
C ALA A 13 -10.58 3.73 -0.66
N GLY A 14 -11.17 2.54 -0.69
CA GLY A 14 -10.53 1.33 -1.23
C GLY A 14 -10.70 0.13 -0.32
N ALA A 15 -9.88 -0.01 0.70
CA ALA A 15 -9.88 -1.18 1.58
C ALA A 15 -11.21 -1.38 2.32
N LEU A 16 -11.76 -2.59 2.26
CA LEU A 16 -12.97 -3.01 2.95
C LEU A 16 -12.68 -4.16 3.93
N PRO A 17 -13.50 -4.33 4.99
CA PRO A 17 -13.34 -5.43 5.93
C PRO A 17 -13.41 -6.78 5.22
N ARG A 18 -12.40 -7.63 5.43
CA ARG A 18 -12.33 -8.94 4.80
C ARG A 18 -13.32 -9.93 5.41
N PRO A 19 -13.92 -10.80 4.58
CA PRO A 19 -14.69 -11.92 5.08
C PRO A 19 -13.79 -12.96 5.76
N ASP A 20 -14.37 -13.75 6.69
CA ASP A 20 -13.64 -14.79 7.42
C ASP A 20 -12.99 -15.82 6.50
N SER A 21 -13.59 -16.08 5.34
CA SER A 21 -13.05 -17.00 4.32
C SER A 21 -11.68 -16.60 3.77
N LEU A 22 -11.28 -15.33 3.91
CA LEU A 22 -9.99 -14.79 3.47
C LEU A 22 -9.00 -14.56 4.63
N LEU A 23 -9.44 -14.71 5.87
CA LEU A 23 -8.57 -14.55 7.02
C LEU A 23 -7.64 -15.76 7.19
N PRO A 24 -6.42 -15.60 7.72
CA PRO A 24 -5.58 -16.71 8.14
C PRO A 24 -6.31 -17.60 9.15
N LEU A 25 -6.11 -18.92 9.06
CA LEU A 25 -6.66 -19.84 10.06
C LEU A 25 -6.12 -19.50 11.45
N ALA A 26 -6.98 -19.59 12.46
CA ALA A 26 -6.56 -19.39 13.85
C ALA A 26 -5.40 -20.33 14.20
N GLY A 27 -4.24 -19.78 14.57
CA GLY A 27 -2.99 -20.52 14.82
C GLY A 27 -1.85 -20.18 13.85
N SER A 28 -2.13 -19.59 12.69
CA SER A 28 -1.09 -19.08 11.77
C SER A 28 -0.61 -17.66 12.15
N ALA A 29 -1.20 -17.04 13.17
CA ALA A 29 -0.91 -15.68 13.63
C ALA A 29 0.50 -15.49 14.23
N ASN A 30 1.27 -16.57 14.45
CA ASN A 30 2.67 -16.54 14.88
C ASN A 30 3.64 -16.49 13.68
N GLN A 31 3.23 -15.89 12.59
CA GLN A 31 4.06 -15.84 11.39
C GLN A 31 5.22 -14.87 11.57
N ASP A 32 6.41 -15.43 11.36
CA ASP A 32 7.68 -14.75 11.17
C ASP A 32 7.50 -13.55 10.22
N PRO A 33 8.00 -12.34 10.57
CA PRO A 33 7.99 -11.19 9.68
C PRO A 33 8.53 -11.45 8.27
N ALA A 34 9.40 -12.47 8.10
CA ALA A 34 9.84 -12.95 6.78
C ALA A 34 8.71 -13.56 5.94
N SER A 35 7.63 -14.03 6.55
CA SER A 35 6.45 -14.54 5.82
C SER A 35 5.64 -13.42 5.16
N ILE A 36 5.72 -12.20 5.70
CA ILE A 36 5.09 -11.00 5.13
C ILE A 36 5.79 -10.58 3.84
N ALA A 37 7.06 -10.87 3.73
CA ALA A 37 7.88 -10.58 2.56
C ALA A 37 7.65 -11.56 1.38
N GLY A 38 6.69 -12.47 1.48
CA GLY A 38 6.38 -13.44 0.43
C GLY A 38 7.44 -14.56 0.26
N THR A 39 8.34 -14.71 1.23
CA THR A 39 9.42 -15.70 1.17
C THR A 39 9.06 -17.06 1.77
N ARG A 40 7.95 -17.17 2.48
CA ARG A 40 7.42 -18.43 2.98
C ARG A 40 6.09 -18.76 2.29
N LYS A 41 6.08 -19.82 1.53
CA LYS A 41 4.87 -20.45 1.00
C LYS A 41 4.11 -21.03 2.19
N ASP A 42 3.01 -20.40 2.58
CA ASP A 42 2.02 -21.02 3.46
C ASP A 42 1.27 -22.08 2.65
N GLN A 43 1.85 -23.27 2.53
CA GLN A 43 1.33 -24.38 1.72
C GLN A 43 -0.09 -24.81 2.10
N ALA A 44 -0.53 -24.56 3.33
CA ALA A 44 -1.89 -24.89 3.78
C ALA A 44 -2.97 -23.96 3.22
N TYR A 45 -2.60 -22.81 2.63
CA TYR A 45 -3.52 -21.79 2.12
C TYR A 45 -3.60 -21.72 0.59
N GLU A 46 -2.67 -22.34 -0.13
CA GLU A 46 -2.53 -22.16 -1.58
C GLU A 46 -3.62 -22.86 -2.41
N GLY A 47 -4.15 -24.01 -1.98
CA GLY A 47 -5.02 -24.82 -2.84
C GLY A 47 -6.32 -24.12 -3.26
N ASP A 48 -7.00 -23.44 -2.35
CA ASP A 48 -8.35 -22.93 -2.53
C ASP A 48 -8.47 -21.39 -2.47
N ARG A 49 -7.37 -20.69 -2.13
CA ARG A 49 -7.36 -19.25 -1.93
C ARG A 49 -7.75 -18.46 -3.18
N PRO A 50 -7.28 -18.78 -4.40
CA PRO A 50 -7.68 -18.05 -5.60
C PRO A 50 -9.18 -18.10 -5.88
N ALA A 51 -9.83 -19.24 -5.66
CA ALA A 51 -11.28 -19.38 -5.82
C ALA A 51 -12.03 -18.56 -4.77
N ARG A 52 -11.68 -18.70 -3.49
CA ARG A 52 -12.27 -17.90 -2.40
C ARG A 52 -12.08 -16.41 -2.57
N LEU A 53 -10.92 -15.98 -3.08
CA LEU A 53 -10.66 -14.57 -3.38
C LEU A 53 -11.60 -14.06 -4.48
N ARG A 54 -11.77 -14.82 -5.55
CA ARG A 54 -12.70 -14.49 -6.65
C ARG A 54 -14.13 -14.35 -6.14
N ASP A 55 -14.59 -15.30 -5.36
CA ASP A 55 -15.95 -15.30 -4.80
C ASP A 55 -16.15 -14.12 -3.85
N ALA A 56 -15.17 -13.82 -3.01
CA ALA A 56 -15.21 -12.68 -2.09
C ALA A 56 -15.22 -11.33 -2.82
N VAL A 57 -14.47 -11.21 -3.91
CA VAL A 57 -14.45 -9.99 -4.75
C VAL A 57 -15.81 -9.84 -5.46
N ALA A 58 -16.39 -10.92 -5.99
CA ALA A 58 -17.73 -10.87 -6.59
C ALA A 58 -18.80 -10.45 -5.57
N ASP A 59 -18.75 -11.00 -4.35
CA ASP A 59 -19.68 -10.66 -3.27
C ASP A 59 -19.54 -9.21 -2.81
N VAL A 60 -18.30 -8.71 -2.62
CA VAL A 60 -18.09 -7.32 -2.17
C VAL A 60 -18.51 -6.31 -3.24
N VAL A 61 -18.30 -6.59 -4.51
CA VAL A 61 -18.78 -5.74 -5.62
C VAL A 61 -20.32 -5.70 -5.61
N ARG A 62 -20.98 -6.85 -5.50
CA ARG A 62 -22.44 -6.93 -5.39
C ARG A 62 -22.96 -6.10 -4.20
N ARG A 63 -22.37 -6.25 -3.01
CA ARG A 63 -22.77 -5.49 -1.81
C ARG A 63 -22.62 -3.99 -1.96
N GLN A 64 -21.56 -3.53 -2.60
CA GLN A 64 -21.37 -2.12 -2.91
C GLN A 64 -22.50 -1.58 -3.79
N MET A 65 -22.88 -2.32 -4.83
CA MET A 65 -24.00 -1.97 -5.70
C MET A 65 -25.35 -1.99 -4.96
N ASP A 66 -25.61 -2.98 -4.13
CA ASP A 66 -26.83 -3.08 -3.32
C ASP A 66 -26.97 -1.89 -2.35
N LEU A 67 -25.87 -1.32 -1.90
CA LEU A 67 -25.80 -0.12 -1.07
C LEU A 67 -25.85 1.20 -1.86
N GLY A 68 -25.93 1.14 -3.20
CA GLY A 68 -26.01 2.32 -4.07
C GLY A 68 -24.66 2.97 -4.37
N ILE A 69 -23.54 2.30 -4.11
CA ILE A 69 -22.21 2.78 -4.52
C ILE A 69 -22.09 2.62 -6.04
N THR A 70 -21.75 3.72 -6.73
CA THR A 70 -21.77 3.79 -8.19
C THR A 70 -20.44 3.44 -8.85
N ILE A 71 -19.33 3.65 -8.17
CA ILE A 71 -17.98 3.28 -8.60
C ILE A 71 -17.43 2.32 -7.57
N VAL A 72 -17.39 1.03 -7.93
CA VAL A 72 -17.07 -0.08 -7.04
C VAL A 72 -15.59 -0.47 -7.11
N ASN A 73 -15.11 -1.25 -6.14
CA ASN A 73 -13.79 -1.88 -6.21
C ASN A 73 -13.78 -3.30 -5.62
N ASP A 74 -12.62 -3.95 -5.66
CA ASP A 74 -12.38 -5.30 -5.16
C ASP A 74 -12.23 -5.39 -3.61
N GLY A 75 -12.44 -4.30 -2.87
CA GLY A 75 -12.20 -4.22 -1.43
C GLY A 75 -10.71 -4.35 -1.04
N GLU A 76 -9.82 -4.33 -2.00
CA GLU A 76 -8.38 -4.61 -1.86
C GLU A 76 -8.09 -6.03 -1.33
N PHE A 77 -8.97 -6.97 -1.58
CA PHE A 77 -8.88 -8.33 -1.03
C PHE A 77 -7.69 -9.13 -1.58
N GLY A 78 -7.15 -8.77 -2.74
CA GLY A 78 -5.92 -9.34 -3.30
C GLY A 78 -4.65 -8.94 -2.56
N LYS A 79 -4.65 -7.79 -1.87
CA LYS A 79 -3.51 -7.32 -1.09
C LYS A 79 -3.34 -8.17 0.18
N ALA A 80 -2.10 -8.49 0.55
CA ALA A 80 -1.85 -9.31 1.74
C ALA A 80 -2.25 -8.55 3.02
N MET A 81 -3.00 -9.21 3.89
CA MET A 81 -3.42 -8.70 5.20
C MET A 81 -3.32 -9.78 6.27
N ARG A 82 -3.16 -9.38 7.53
CA ARG A 82 -3.11 -10.27 8.68
C ARG A 82 -4.44 -10.42 9.39
N GLY A 83 -5.35 -9.46 9.24
CA GLY A 83 -6.64 -9.42 9.91
C GLY A 83 -7.74 -8.86 9.01
N ARG A 84 -8.93 -8.64 9.58
CA ARG A 84 -10.06 -8.06 8.85
C ARG A 84 -9.80 -6.63 8.39
N ILE A 85 -9.09 -5.87 9.22
CA ILE A 85 -8.61 -4.52 8.95
C ILE A 85 -7.13 -4.52 9.30
N ASP A 86 -6.29 -4.12 8.36
CA ASP A 86 -4.85 -4.08 8.54
C ASP A 86 -4.26 -2.87 7.82
N TYR A 87 -3.99 -1.83 8.57
CA TYR A 87 -3.35 -0.62 8.05
C TYR A 87 -1.93 -0.86 7.55
N GLY A 88 -1.30 -1.99 7.90
CA GLY A 88 -0.01 -2.43 7.35
C GLY A 88 -0.11 -3.14 6.00
N ALA A 89 -1.32 -3.45 5.51
CA ALA A 89 -1.51 -4.20 4.27
C ALA A 89 -0.86 -3.52 3.06
N TRP A 90 -0.91 -2.19 2.98
CA TRP A 90 -0.28 -1.46 1.90
C TRP A 90 1.25 -1.61 1.87
N VAL A 91 1.91 -1.75 3.03
CA VAL A 91 3.35 -2.06 3.10
C VAL A 91 3.62 -3.44 2.51
N SER A 92 2.87 -4.46 2.93
CA SER A 92 2.99 -5.82 2.41
C SER A 92 2.72 -5.86 0.90
N TYR A 93 1.72 -5.14 0.42
CA TYR A 93 1.42 -5.00 -0.99
C TYR A 93 2.61 -4.44 -1.76
N VAL A 94 3.19 -3.31 -1.33
CA VAL A 94 4.33 -2.68 -2.01
C VAL A 94 5.55 -3.60 -2.01
N MET A 95 5.85 -4.28 -0.88
CA MET A 95 6.95 -5.23 -0.78
C MET A 95 6.79 -6.44 -1.73
N GLN A 96 5.56 -6.82 -2.04
CA GLN A 96 5.27 -7.86 -3.04
C GLN A 96 5.40 -7.35 -4.49
N ARG A 97 5.18 -6.06 -4.73
CA ARG A 97 5.20 -5.44 -6.07
C ARG A 97 6.58 -4.96 -6.48
N LEU A 98 7.42 -4.52 -5.54
CA LEU A 98 8.71 -3.89 -5.83
C LEU A 98 9.88 -4.73 -5.30
N THR A 99 11.01 -4.63 -6.00
CA THR A 99 12.32 -5.16 -5.58
C THR A 99 13.14 -4.08 -4.87
N GLY A 100 14.39 -4.38 -4.58
CA GLY A 100 15.38 -3.41 -4.11
C GLY A 100 15.49 -3.27 -2.60
N TRP A 101 14.58 -3.84 -1.84
CA TRP A 101 14.54 -3.75 -0.39
C TRP A 101 15.03 -5.03 0.30
N GLU A 102 15.60 -4.86 1.49
CA GLU A 102 15.96 -5.94 2.41
C GLU A 102 15.55 -5.59 3.83
N VAL A 103 15.34 -6.62 4.63
CA VAL A 103 15.17 -6.48 6.07
C VAL A 103 16.53 -6.21 6.70
N ILE A 104 16.59 -5.18 7.54
CA ILE A 104 17.83 -4.82 8.24
C ILE A 104 17.66 -5.08 9.74
N SER A 105 18.77 -5.41 10.43
CA SER A 105 18.77 -5.57 11.88
C SER A 105 18.52 -4.24 12.57
N ASP A 106 17.73 -4.27 13.65
CA ASP A 106 17.53 -3.10 14.51
C ASP A 106 18.90 -2.55 15.00
N GLY A 107 19.07 -1.24 14.88
CA GLY A 107 20.32 -0.57 15.23
C GLY A 107 21.40 -0.60 14.14
N ALA A 108 21.13 -1.15 12.95
CA ALA A 108 22.04 -0.98 11.82
C ALA A 108 22.16 0.52 11.48
N PRO A 109 23.39 1.05 11.33
CA PRO A 109 23.58 2.47 11.08
C PRO A 109 22.76 2.91 9.87
N ALA A 110 22.11 4.07 9.98
CA ALA A 110 21.42 4.69 8.87
C ALA A 110 22.47 4.93 7.76
N GLY A 111 22.52 4.03 6.79
CA GLY A 111 23.21 4.25 5.53
C GLY A 111 22.25 5.08 4.69
N GLY A 112 22.65 6.25 4.29
CA GLY A 112 21.88 7.12 3.43
C GLY A 112 22.81 8.02 2.64
N PRO A 113 22.29 8.78 1.68
CA PRO A 113 23.08 9.74 0.95
C PRO A 113 23.80 10.68 1.92
N ALA A 114 25.06 10.99 1.61
CA ALA A 114 25.93 11.86 2.42
C ALA A 114 25.46 13.34 2.46
N VAL A 115 24.31 13.65 1.89
CA VAL A 115 23.74 14.99 1.80
C VAL A 115 22.61 15.08 2.83
N ALA A 116 22.58 16.17 3.59
CA ALA A 116 21.47 16.48 4.51
C ALA A 116 20.22 16.81 3.68
N GLU A 117 19.48 15.77 3.31
CA GLU A 117 18.20 15.90 2.60
C GLU A 117 17.04 15.91 3.60
N VAL A 118 15.99 16.64 3.26
CA VAL A 118 14.73 16.62 4.00
C VAL A 118 14.01 15.33 3.64
N ILE A 119 14.07 14.35 4.52
CA ILE A 119 13.40 13.04 4.37
C ILE A 119 12.60 12.72 5.64
N PRO A 120 11.46 12.02 5.52
CA PRO A 120 10.74 11.55 6.69
C PRO A 120 11.58 10.60 7.55
N GLY A 121 11.49 10.76 8.86
CA GLY A 121 12.10 9.84 9.84
C GLY A 121 11.27 8.57 10.05
N ASP A 122 11.54 7.89 11.16
CA ASP A 122 10.84 6.66 11.51
C ASP A 122 9.34 6.93 11.73
N PHE A 123 8.49 6.13 11.08
CA PHE A 123 7.05 6.18 11.22
C PHE A 123 6.57 6.01 12.67
N TYR A 124 7.29 5.24 13.49
CA TYR A 124 6.94 5.00 14.89
C TYR A 124 7.40 6.11 15.84
N GLU A 125 8.25 7.03 15.37
CA GLU A 125 8.76 8.16 16.14
C GLU A 125 8.09 9.49 15.79
N ARG A 126 6.99 9.45 15.03
CA ARG A 126 6.24 10.64 14.62
C ARG A 126 5.74 11.43 15.81
N ARG A 127 5.62 12.75 15.62
CA ARG A 127 5.17 13.69 16.65
C ARG A 127 3.76 13.42 17.15
N ASP A 128 2.84 13.05 16.26
CA ASP A 128 1.48 12.66 16.63
C ASP A 128 1.45 11.41 17.52
N ARG A 129 2.30 10.41 17.25
CA ARG A 129 2.43 9.22 18.08
C ARG A 129 2.98 9.54 19.47
N GLN A 130 3.87 10.51 19.60
CA GLN A 130 4.36 10.99 20.89
C GLN A 130 3.30 11.77 21.65
N ALA A 131 2.54 12.62 20.95
CA ALA A 131 1.48 13.44 21.53
C ALA A 131 0.27 12.61 22.01
N PHE A 132 -0.04 11.50 21.33
CA PHE A 132 -1.17 10.62 21.60
C PHE A 132 -0.71 9.18 21.90
N SER A 133 0.31 9.05 22.76
CA SER A 133 1.00 7.78 23.03
C SER A 133 0.06 6.66 23.50
N ASP A 134 -0.93 6.97 24.33
CA ASP A 134 -1.86 5.98 24.87
C ASP A 134 -2.78 5.41 23.77
N LEU A 135 -3.29 6.29 22.88
CA LEU A 135 -4.08 5.88 21.71
C LEU A 135 -3.27 4.96 20.80
N TYR A 136 -2.04 5.37 20.47
CA TYR A 136 -1.19 4.56 19.60
C TYR A 136 -0.74 3.25 20.23
N ALA A 137 -0.57 3.19 21.55
CA ALA A 137 -0.31 1.93 22.25
C ALA A 137 -1.50 0.94 22.16
N GLU A 138 -2.73 1.44 22.14
CA GLU A 138 -3.93 0.61 21.90
C GLU A 138 -4.01 0.14 20.44
N ILE A 139 -3.83 1.06 19.49
CA ILE A 139 -3.80 0.75 18.05
C ILE A 139 -2.71 -0.28 17.75
N ASP A 140 -1.49 -0.10 18.25
CA ASP A 140 -0.38 -1.02 18.04
C ASP A 140 -0.66 -2.41 18.63
N ARG A 141 -1.37 -2.48 19.75
CA ARG A 141 -1.76 -3.75 20.38
C ARG A 141 -2.77 -4.52 19.54
N GLU A 142 -3.70 -3.81 18.90
CA GLU A 142 -4.68 -4.39 17.99
C GLU A 142 -4.06 -4.78 16.64
N MET A 143 -3.23 -3.91 16.08
CA MET A 143 -2.62 -4.08 14.76
C MET A 143 -1.48 -5.10 14.76
N PHE A 144 -0.65 -5.08 15.81
CA PHE A 144 0.52 -5.95 15.91
C PHE A 144 0.28 -6.98 17.03
N ALA A 145 -0.40 -8.09 16.71
CA ALA A 145 -0.65 -9.17 17.66
C ALA A 145 0.64 -9.52 18.43
N GLY A 146 0.71 -9.09 19.71
CA GLY A 146 1.88 -9.27 20.56
C GLY A 146 2.85 -8.07 20.64
N GLY A 147 2.50 -6.89 20.10
CA GLY A 147 3.26 -5.64 20.29
C GLY A 147 4.64 -5.58 19.61
N ARG A 148 4.96 -6.50 18.69
CA ARG A 148 6.21 -6.45 17.95
C ARG A 148 6.13 -5.43 16.82
N ARG A 149 7.00 -4.43 16.86
CA ARG A 149 7.23 -3.52 15.73
C ARG A 149 7.62 -4.32 14.47
N PRO A 150 7.17 -3.91 13.27
CA PRO A 150 7.69 -4.44 12.03
C PRO A 150 9.22 -4.30 11.98
N MET A 151 9.90 -5.27 11.37
CA MET A 151 11.34 -5.20 11.18
C MET A 151 11.69 -4.02 10.28
N SER A 152 12.75 -3.31 10.61
CA SER A 152 13.29 -2.22 9.81
C SER A 152 13.71 -2.70 8.43
N ARG A 153 13.47 -1.91 7.41
CA ARG A 153 13.78 -2.22 6.01
C ARG A 153 14.60 -1.10 5.39
N ALA A 154 15.38 -1.45 4.38
CA ALA A 154 16.12 -0.46 3.60
C ALA A 154 16.15 -0.85 2.12
N ILE A 155 16.26 0.15 1.26
CA ILE A 155 16.53 -0.03 -0.17
C ILE A 155 18.04 -0.17 -0.33
N VAL A 156 18.47 -1.33 -0.81
CA VAL A 156 19.89 -1.71 -0.91
C VAL A 156 20.32 -2.06 -2.34
N SER A 157 19.37 -2.08 -3.27
CA SER A 157 19.61 -2.34 -4.70
C SER A 157 18.55 -1.64 -5.55
N PRO A 158 18.65 -1.66 -6.90
CA PRO A 158 17.69 -0.98 -7.77
C PRO A 158 16.25 -1.40 -7.52
N VAL A 159 15.35 -0.42 -7.41
CA VAL A 159 13.90 -0.65 -7.34
C VAL A 159 13.39 -0.98 -8.74
N THR A 160 12.74 -2.13 -8.88
CA THR A 160 12.05 -2.54 -10.12
C THR A 160 10.71 -3.17 -9.79
N TYR A 161 9.80 -3.22 -10.78
CA TYR A 161 8.49 -3.83 -10.61
C TYR A 161 8.55 -5.36 -10.84
N LYS A 162 8.02 -6.13 -9.88
CA LYS A 162 7.94 -7.61 -9.95
C LYS A 162 6.51 -8.15 -9.82
N GLY A 163 5.52 -7.28 -9.62
CA GLY A 163 4.15 -7.65 -9.24
C GLY A 163 3.23 -8.11 -10.36
N HIS A 164 3.73 -8.40 -11.56
CA HIS A 164 2.90 -8.65 -12.76
C HIS A 164 1.83 -9.72 -12.56
N VAL A 165 2.17 -10.87 -11.99
CA VAL A 165 1.24 -12.00 -11.81
C VAL A 165 0.14 -11.64 -10.82
N ALA A 166 0.51 -11.02 -9.69
CA ALA A 166 -0.45 -10.65 -8.66
C ALA A 166 -1.38 -9.52 -9.13
N LEU A 167 -0.84 -8.52 -9.84
CA LEU A 167 -1.63 -7.44 -10.44
C LEU A 167 -2.63 -7.99 -11.46
N GLN A 168 -2.19 -8.90 -12.34
CA GLN A 168 -3.08 -9.50 -13.33
C GLN A 168 -4.23 -10.28 -12.66
N ALA A 169 -3.92 -11.02 -11.58
CA ALA A 169 -4.96 -11.73 -10.82
C ALA A 169 -5.97 -10.77 -10.17
N ASP A 170 -5.53 -9.63 -9.62
CA ASP A 170 -6.41 -8.61 -9.07
C ASP A 170 -7.30 -8.00 -10.16
N ILE A 171 -6.72 -7.67 -11.32
CA ILE A 171 -7.46 -7.15 -12.49
C ILE A 171 -8.51 -8.16 -12.96
N ASP A 172 -8.14 -9.43 -13.11
CA ASP A 172 -9.04 -10.48 -13.60
C ASP A 172 -10.22 -10.72 -12.64
N ASN A 173 -9.94 -10.72 -11.32
CA ASN A 173 -10.96 -10.89 -10.29
C ASN A 173 -11.96 -9.72 -10.30
N LEU A 174 -11.47 -8.48 -10.35
CA LEU A 174 -12.36 -7.31 -10.38
C LEU A 174 -13.16 -7.27 -11.69
N ARG A 175 -12.55 -7.57 -12.83
CA ARG A 175 -13.25 -7.64 -14.12
C ARG A 175 -14.38 -8.66 -14.09
N ALA A 176 -14.10 -9.89 -13.66
CA ALA A 176 -15.11 -10.94 -13.55
C ALA A 176 -16.25 -10.53 -12.62
N ALA A 177 -15.96 -9.87 -11.49
CA ALA A 177 -16.95 -9.36 -10.56
C ALA A 177 -17.82 -8.23 -11.16
N VAL A 178 -17.21 -7.30 -11.90
CA VAL A 178 -17.90 -6.22 -12.61
C VAL A 178 -18.85 -6.80 -13.67
N ASP A 179 -18.36 -7.72 -14.50
CA ASP A 179 -19.16 -8.36 -15.55
C ASP A 179 -20.32 -9.18 -14.97
N GLN A 180 -20.05 -9.96 -13.92
CA GLN A 180 -21.07 -10.81 -13.25
C GLN A 180 -22.20 -9.97 -12.62
N ASN A 181 -21.88 -8.84 -12.02
CA ASN A 181 -22.82 -8.01 -11.27
C ASN A 181 -23.40 -6.85 -12.11
N GLY A 182 -22.87 -6.60 -13.31
CA GLY A 182 -23.33 -5.51 -14.18
C GLY A 182 -22.94 -4.12 -13.68
N ALA A 183 -21.83 -4.00 -12.93
CA ALA A 183 -21.33 -2.71 -12.50
C ALA A 183 -20.83 -1.89 -13.70
N THR A 184 -21.15 -0.60 -13.71
CA THR A 184 -20.86 0.26 -14.89
C THR A 184 -19.48 0.91 -14.86
N GLU A 185 -18.90 1.06 -13.69
CA GLU A 185 -17.53 1.60 -13.51
C GLU A 185 -16.92 1.03 -12.23
N ALA A 186 -15.62 0.76 -12.27
CA ALA A 186 -14.86 0.29 -11.13
C ALA A 186 -13.51 0.99 -11.05
N PHE A 187 -12.91 1.01 -9.84
CA PHE A 187 -11.58 1.55 -9.60
C PHE A 187 -10.66 0.53 -8.95
N MET A 188 -9.36 0.73 -9.12
CA MET A 188 -8.32 0.01 -8.40
C MET A 188 -7.37 1.00 -7.75
N THR A 189 -6.94 0.69 -6.52
CA THR A 189 -6.02 1.53 -5.76
C THR A 189 -4.57 1.13 -6.00
N ALA A 190 -3.69 2.12 -6.09
CA ALA A 190 -2.25 1.94 -6.14
C ALA A 190 -1.54 3.01 -5.29
N VAL A 191 -0.40 2.65 -4.68
CA VAL A 191 0.36 3.57 -3.83
C VAL A 191 1.11 4.61 -4.64
N ALA A 192 1.16 5.85 -4.14
CA ALA A 192 1.99 6.91 -4.69
C ALA A 192 3.48 6.68 -4.41
N PRO A 193 4.40 7.14 -5.30
CA PRO A 193 5.83 7.05 -5.03
C PRO A 193 6.26 7.70 -3.72
N GLY A 194 5.67 8.85 -3.35
CA GLY A 194 5.98 9.57 -2.12
C GLY A 194 5.66 8.79 -0.85
N SER A 195 4.59 7.99 -0.86
CA SER A 195 4.23 7.16 0.29
C SER A 195 5.17 5.98 0.51
N PHE A 196 5.76 5.41 -0.55
CA PHE A 196 6.80 4.38 -0.42
C PHE A 196 8.19 4.99 -0.21
N GLY A 197 8.45 6.19 -0.72
CA GLY A 197 9.74 6.90 -0.64
C GLY A 197 10.19 7.29 0.77
N ARG A 198 9.44 6.92 1.81
CA ARG A 198 9.81 7.05 3.22
C ARG A 198 10.62 5.86 3.78
N GLU A 199 10.76 4.76 3.02
CA GLU A 199 11.66 3.66 3.39
C GLU A 199 13.12 4.15 3.37
N GLN A 200 13.99 3.56 4.22
CA GLN A 200 15.40 3.95 4.27
C GLN A 200 16.09 3.74 2.91
N ASN A 201 16.56 4.81 2.31
CA ASN A 201 17.35 4.75 1.08
C ASN A 201 18.84 4.55 1.40
N ARG A 202 19.40 3.38 1.05
CA ARG A 202 20.84 3.06 1.19
C ARG A 202 21.52 2.82 -0.15
N PHE A 203 20.79 2.92 -1.25
CA PHE A 203 21.31 2.63 -2.59
C PHE A 203 21.45 3.87 -3.47
N TYR A 204 20.40 4.70 -3.54
CA TYR A 204 20.38 5.89 -4.39
C TYR A 204 21.14 7.04 -3.73
N LYS A 205 21.80 7.87 -4.56
CA LYS A 205 22.61 9.01 -4.06
C LYS A 205 21.75 10.14 -3.48
N THR A 206 20.54 10.31 -3.99
CA THR A 206 19.61 11.36 -3.58
C THR A 206 18.20 10.81 -3.38
N GLN A 207 17.38 11.52 -2.62
CA GLN A 207 15.96 11.20 -2.45
C GLN A 207 15.21 11.36 -3.77
N GLU A 208 15.62 12.30 -4.62
CA GLU A 208 15.03 12.47 -5.96
C GLU A 208 15.26 11.24 -6.84
N GLU A 209 16.50 10.74 -6.94
CA GLU A 209 16.80 9.51 -7.68
C GLU A 209 15.96 8.32 -7.18
N PHE A 210 15.80 8.20 -5.87
CA PHE A 210 15.00 7.14 -5.26
C PHE A 210 13.51 7.24 -5.61
N LEU A 211 12.91 8.43 -5.43
CA LEU A 211 11.50 8.66 -5.74
C LEU A 211 11.18 8.44 -7.22
N PHE A 212 12.07 8.85 -8.13
CA PHE A 212 11.88 8.62 -9.56
C PHE A 212 12.05 7.15 -9.94
N ALA A 213 12.95 6.41 -9.29
CA ALA A 213 13.05 4.96 -9.48
C ALA A 213 11.78 4.22 -9.05
N ILE A 214 11.15 4.63 -7.93
CA ILE A 214 9.84 4.11 -7.52
C ILE A 214 8.78 4.49 -8.55
N ALA A 215 8.77 5.72 -9.04
CA ALA A 215 7.83 6.21 -10.04
C ALA A 215 7.89 5.40 -11.33
N ASP A 216 9.09 5.10 -11.83
CA ASP A 216 9.29 4.25 -13.01
C ASP A 216 8.77 2.83 -12.80
N ALA A 217 9.01 2.26 -11.62
CA ALA A 217 8.50 0.94 -11.28
C ALA A 217 6.96 0.93 -11.17
N MET A 218 6.36 1.90 -10.45
CA MET A 218 4.91 1.98 -10.26
C MET A 218 4.14 2.34 -11.54
N ARG A 219 4.76 3.02 -12.48
CA ARG A 219 4.18 3.27 -13.82
C ARG A 219 3.68 1.99 -14.48
N VAL A 220 4.35 0.86 -14.26
CA VAL A 220 3.94 -0.45 -14.81
C VAL A 220 2.55 -0.82 -14.29
N GLU A 221 2.34 -0.68 -12.99
CA GLU A 221 1.05 -0.98 -12.34
C GLU A 221 -0.04 0.00 -12.77
N TYR A 222 0.26 1.31 -12.73
CA TYR A 222 -0.70 2.35 -13.13
C TYR A 222 -1.21 2.16 -14.55
N ARG A 223 -0.32 1.89 -15.49
CA ARG A 223 -0.68 1.63 -16.89
C ARG A 223 -1.51 0.37 -17.05
N ALA A 224 -1.19 -0.71 -16.33
CA ALA A 224 -1.95 -1.95 -16.40
C ALA A 224 -3.39 -1.76 -15.90
N ILE A 225 -3.59 -1.04 -14.79
CA ILE A 225 -4.92 -0.70 -14.25
C ILE A 225 -5.73 0.10 -15.28
N VAL A 226 -5.14 1.17 -15.83
CA VAL A 226 -5.81 2.03 -16.82
C VAL A 226 -6.10 1.27 -18.12
N HIS A 227 -5.16 0.47 -18.64
CA HIS A 227 -5.37 -0.35 -19.83
C HIS A 227 -6.43 -1.44 -19.60
N ALA A 228 -6.59 -1.88 -18.37
CA ALA A 228 -7.69 -2.76 -17.99
C ALA A 228 -9.06 -2.05 -18.00
N GLY A 229 -9.12 -0.74 -18.20
CA GLY A 229 -10.35 0.05 -18.25
C GLY A 229 -10.89 0.47 -16.89
N PHE A 230 -10.13 0.28 -15.82
CA PHE A 230 -10.48 0.73 -14.49
C PHE A 230 -10.02 2.16 -14.22
N VAL A 231 -10.73 2.86 -13.34
CA VAL A 231 -10.26 4.12 -12.78
C VAL A 231 -9.07 3.82 -11.86
N LEU A 232 -7.93 4.47 -12.11
CA LEU A 232 -6.79 4.42 -11.22
C LEU A 232 -7.01 5.40 -10.07
N GLN A 233 -7.05 4.90 -8.83
CA GLN A 233 -6.99 5.71 -7.62
C GLN A 233 -5.57 5.67 -7.07
N ILE A 234 -4.97 6.83 -6.84
CA ILE A 234 -3.65 6.94 -6.21
C ILE A 234 -3.82 7.25 -4.73
N ASP A 235 -3.30 6.37 -3.88
CA ASP A 235 -3.30 6.55 -2.44
C ASP A 235 -1.95 7.15 -2.00
N ASP A 236 -2.00 8.35 -1.44
CA ASP A 236 -0.80 9.06 -0.98
C ASP A 236 -0.95 9.56 0.48
N PRO A 237 -1.09 8.67 1.46
CA PRO A 237 -1.14 9.07 2.86
C PRO A 237 0.15 9.75 3.32
N GLY A 238 1.29 9.40 2.71
CA GLY A 238 2.58 10.03 2.99
C GLY A 238 2.57 11.55 2.82
N MET A 239 1.75 12.08 1.91
CA MET A 239 1.66 13.52 1.69
C MET A 239 1.24 14.30 2.95
N ALA A 240 0.37 13.72 3.80
CA ALA A 240 -0.04 14.31 5.05
C ALA A 240 0.77 13.81 6.25
N GLU A 241 1.01 12.51 6.34
CA GLU A 241 1.64 11.86 7.49
C GLU A 241 3.14 12.16 7.62
N ASN A 242 3.83 12.38 6.51
CA ASN A 242 5.28 12.60 6.52
C ASN A 242 5.67 13.89 7.26
N TRP A 243 4.77 14.90 7.36
CA TRP A 243 5.04 16.08 8.17
C TRP A 243 5.33 15.75 9.64
N ASP A 244 4.59 14.82 10.21
CA ASP A 244 4.80 14.41 11.61
C ASP A 244 6.04 13.54 11.80
N ALA A 245 6.56 12.94 10.74
CA ALA A 245 7.80 12.17 10.73
C ALA A 245 9.05 13.02 10.43
N MET A 246 8.92 14.31 10.08
CA MET A 246 10.06 15.19 9.85
C MET A 246 10.74 15.57 11.16
N ASP A 247 12.06 15.79 11.10
CA ASP A 247 12.82 16.38 12.20
C ASP A 247 12.22 17.75 12.59
N ALA A 248 12.28 18.07 13.88
CA ALA A 248 11.70 19.31 14.42
C ALA A 248 12.32 20.60 13.85
N SER A 249 13.53 20.53 13.29
CA SER A 249 14.21 21.66 12.64
C SER A 249 13.70 21.92 11.20
N VAL A 250 12.95 20.99 10.61
CA VAL A 250 12.43 21.13 9.24
C VAL A 250 11.34 22.22 9.21
N THR A 251 11.52 23.21 8.38
CA THR A 251 10.56 24.30 8.17
C THR A 251 9.42 23.86 7.24
N ILE A 252 8.31 24.59 7.30
CA ILE A 252 7.17 24.36 6.40
C ILE A 252 7.58 24.47 4.92
N GLU A 253 8.46 25.42 4.57
CA GLU A 253 8.91 25.59 3.18
C GLU A 253 9.76 24.41 2.72
N GLN A 254 10.65 23.89 3.56
CA GLN A 254 11.40 22.67 3.24
C GLN A 254 10.49 21.46 3.06
N TYR A 255 9.46 21.33 3.88
CA TYR A 255 8.46 20.27 3.69
C TYR A 255 7.67 20.45 2.38
N ARG A 256 7.29 21.67 2.04
CA ARG A 256 6.63 21.96 0.75
C ARG A 256 7.51 21.60 -0.44
N ASP A 257 8.83 21.82 -0.36
CA ASP A 257 9.74 21.41 -1.42
C ASP A 257 9.84 19.90 -1.54
N TYR A 258 9.87 19.17 -0.42
CA TYR A 258 9.75 17.71 -0.39
C TYR A 258 8.43 17.24 -1.00
N ALA A 259 7.31 17.82 -0.63
CA ALA A 259 6.00 17.50 -1.19
C ALA A 259 5.94 17.76 -2.71
N ARG A 260 6.52 18.87 -3.19
CA ARG A 260 6.65 19.15 -4.64
C ARG A 260 7.49 18.09 -5.35
N LEU A 261 8.55 17.58 -4.72
CA LEU A 261 9.36 16.49 -5.26
C LEU A 261 8.52 15.21 -5.38
N CYS A 262 7.75 14.83 -4.36
CA CYS A 262 6.83 13.69 -4.42
C CYS A 262 5.80 13.84 -5.54
N ILE A 263 5.22 15.04 -5.72
CA ILE A 263 4.27 15.32 -6.81
C ILE A 263 4.94 15.21 -8.18
N ARG A 264 6.19 15.70 -8.34
CA ARG A 264 6.93 15.54 -9.61
C ARG A 264 7.16 14.06 -9.93
N ALA A 265 7.55 13.25 -8.95
CA ALA A 265 7.73 11.81 -9.14
C ALA A 265 6.40 11.11 -9.50
N LEU A 266 5.29 11.48 -8.86
CA LEU A 266 3.97 10.96 -9.21
C LEU A 266 3.57 11.35 -10.64
N ASN A 267 3.69 12.61 -11.02
CA ASN A 267 3.39 13.07 -12.39
C ASN A 267 4.28 12.40 -13.44
N HIS A 268 5.51 12.05 -13.08
CA HIS A 268 6.39 11.27 -13.95
C HIS A 268 5.88 9.83 -14.14
N ALA A 269 5.24 9.23 -13.12
CA ALA A 269 4.70 7.88 -13.20
C ALA A 269 3.40 7.80 -14.02
N LEU A 270 2.60 8.86 -14.06
CA LEU A 270 1.34 8.96 -14.80
C LEU A 270 1.58 9.26 -16.28
#